data_3534c9ab75dd350c933a95de4c8bd2ff
#
_entry.id   3534c9ab75dd350c933a95de4c8bd2ff
#
_cell.length_a   1.000
_cell.length_b   1.000
_cell.length_c   1.000
_cell.angle_alpha   90.00
_cell.angle_beta   90.00
_cell.angle_gamma   90.00
#
_symmetry.space_group_name_H-M   'P 1'
#
loop_
_entity.id
_entity.type
_entity.pdbx_description
1 polymer ?
#
loop_
_entity_poly.entity_id
_entity_poly.type
_entity_poly.pdbx_seq_one_letter_code
_entity_poly.pdbx_strand_id
1 'polypeptide(L)'
;MYRRVLLAALAAAVMVLLAACVFEFDNAGGMVAGTLKEHRETVEMSDKYKTGKPMELNLDMDMAKAVLDSTDESLVDVKFSYSSKALKPELKVDEDEIRIRNRLEGYSFGKAVNNWDVKVTDKLPLEVEVKADASDIRLDMSRMQVNSIDAELNASSARMYFDEQNKVPADKFRINADASSADIYGAGNLGFDVMEIDADASKLNIDLTGFNQKDGEVRIDANASSVKLRLPEDADIRIVIDNYEISSININNDRILSRSEKEYISKNYGNAVRSLEIYADLNITTLTVE
;
A
#
# COMPACT_ATOMS: atom_id res chain seq x y z
N MET A 1 37.32 7.11 -5.86
CA MET A 1 36.98 7.11 -4.43
C MET A 1 36.11 8.32 -4.03
N TYR A 2 36.46 9.54 -4.33
CA TYR A 2 35.66 10.75 -3.99
C TYR A 2 34.23 10.79 -4.58
N ARG A 3 34.02 10.31 -5.80
CA ARG A 3 32.68 10.27 -6.44
C ARG A 3 31.69 9.33 -5.74
N ARG A 4 32.17 8.21 -5.23
CA ARG A 4 31.34 7.24 -4.48
C ARG A 4 30.93 7.75 -3.10
N VAL A 5 31.82 8.53 -2.46
CA VAL A 5 31.52 9.15 -1.15
C VAL A 5 30.53 10.29 -1.31
N LEU A 6 30.61 11.06 -2.41
CA LEU A 6 29.70 12.17 -2.70
C LEU A 6 28.27 11.66 -3.00
N LEU A 7 28.14 10.57 -3.78
CA LEU A 7 26.86 9.94 -4.09
C LEU A 7 26.20 9.30 -2.85
N ALA A 8 27.00 8.65 -1.99
CA ALA A 8 26.50 8.10 -0.73
C ALA A 8 26.05 9.22 0.24
N ALA A 9 26.75 10.35 0.27
CA ALA A 9 26.36 11.52 1.06
C ALA A 9 25.10 12.19 0.51
N LEU A 10 24.91 12.21 -0.82
CA LEU A 10 23.69 12.75 -1.47
C LEU A 10 22.48 11.84 -1.20
N ALA A 11 22.65 10.53 -1.31
CA ALA A 11 21.60 9.57 -0.98
C ALA A 11 21.21 9.62 0.53
N ALA A 12 22.19 9.78 1.43
CA ALA A 12 21.91 9.97 2.85
C ALA A 12 21.20 11.31 3.13
N ALA A 13 21.55 12.37 2.41
CA ALA A 13 20.88 13.68 2.53
C ALA A 13 19.43 13.65 1.99
N VAL A 14 19.17 12.92 0.91
CA VAL A 14 17.83 12.71 0.39
C VAL A 14 17.00 11.87 1.37
N MET A 15 17.55 10.81 1.96
CA MET A 15 16.85 10.02 2.98
C MET A 15 16.56 10.82 4.26
N VAL A 16 17.45 11.73 4.68
CA VAL A 16 17.21 12.62 5.84
C VAL A 16 16.13 13.66 5.52
N LEU A 17 16.05 14.16 4.28
CA LEU A 17 14.98 15.05 3.83
C LEU A 17 13.62 14.33 3.74
N LEU A 18 13.60 13.07 3.31
CA LEU A 18 12.39 12.25 3.27
C LEU A 18 11.91 11.85 4.69
N ALA A 19 12.81 11.62 5.64
CA ALA A 19 12.45 11.41 7.04
C ALA A 19 11.85 12.66 7.72
N ALA A 20 12.10 13.86 7.17
CA ALA A 20 11.51 15.12 7.64
C ALA A 20 10.12 15.42 7.03
N CYS A 21 9.71 14.68 5.99
CA CYS A 21 8.38 14.80 5.37
C CYS A 21 7.34 13.84 5.98
N VAL A 22 7.63 13.17 7.09
CA VAL A 22 6.57 12.60 7.92
C VAL A 22 5.83 13.79 8.53
N PHE A 23 4.76 14.21 7.88
CA PHE A 23 3.81 15.16 8.45
C PHE A 23 3.13 14.47 9.66
N GLU A 24 3.73 14.59 10.83
CA GLU A 24 2.97 14.41 12.07
C GLU A 24 1.89 15.50 12.08
N PHE A 25 0.67 15.13 11.71
CA PHE A 25 -0.51 15.94 11.99
C PHE A 25 -0.76 15.89 13.51
N ASP A 26 0.05 16.64 14.23
CA ASP A 26 -0.13 16.81 15.66
C ASP A 26 -1.46 17.54 15.91
N ASN A 27 -2.27 17.01 16.81
CA ASN A 27 -3.52 17.60 17.32
C ASN A 27 -3.30 18.91 18.10
N ALA A 28 -2.29 19.69 17.79
CA ALA A 28 -2.04 20.98 18.39
C ALA A 28 -3.01 22.00 17.81
N GLY A 29 -3.99 22.40 18.62
CA GLY A 29 -5.03 23.38 18.34
C GLY A 29 -4.52 24.72 17.79
N GLY A 30 -4.38 24.79 16.47
CA GLY A 30 -4.18 26.02 15.72
C GLY A 30 -5.42 26.34 14.92
N MET A 31 -5.91 27.59 15.02
CA MET A 31 -7.10 28.08 14.34
C MET A 31 -7.16 27.64 12.88
N VAL A 32 -8.08 26.72 12.56
CA VAL A 32 -8.44 26.37 11.20
C VAL A 32 -9.14 27.59 10.60
N ALA A 33 -8.59 28.17 9.55
CA ALA A 33 -9.23 29.26 8.83
C ALA A 33 -10.41 28.70 8.00
N GLY A 34 -11.53 28.46 8.65
CA GLY A 34 -12.76 27.96 8.04
C GLY A 34 -13.58 27.12 9.04
N THR A 35 -14.90 27.15 8.91
CA THR A 35 -15.80 26.29 9.70
C THR A 35 -15.67 24.87 9.14
N LEU A 36 -15.32 23.90 10.00
CA LEU A 36 -15.31 22.48 9.65
C LEU A 36 -16.72 22.07 9.18
N LYS A 37 -16.80 21.44 8.04
CA LYS A 37 -18.05 20.89 7.47
C LYS A 37 -18.02 19.39 7.58
N GLU A 38 -19.12 18.81 8.00
CA GLU A 38 -19.32 17.37 8.01
C GLU A 38 -20.38 16.99 6.97
N HIS A 39 -20.17 15.85 6.33
CA HIS A 39 -21.11 15.29 5.38
C HIS A 39 -21.06 13.76 5.48
N ARG A 40 -22.23 13.13 5.54
CA ARG A 40 -22.37 11.67 5.56
C ARG A 40 -23.30 11.22 4.46
N GLU A 41 -22.91 10.17 3.77
CA GLU A 41 -23.72 9.48 2.78
C GLU A 41 -23.67 7.97 3.02
N THR A 42 -24.81 7.31 2.92
CA THR A 42 -24.92 5.86 3.04
C THR A 42 -25.69 5.33 1.85
N VAL A 43 -25.16 4.32 1.19
CA VAL A 43 -25.84 3.59 0.12
C VAL A 43 -26.11 2.18 0.61
N GLU A 44 -27.37 1.81 0.64
CA GLU A 44 -27.82 0.50 1.09
C GLU A 44 -27.47 -0.60 0.09
N MET A 45 -27.18 -1.79 0.61
CA MET A 45 -27.00 -2.97 -0.22
C MET A 45 -28.31 -3.34 -0.93
N SER A 46 -28.24 -3.62 -2.22
CA SER A 46 -29.37 -4.09 -3.02
C SER A 46 -28.95 -5.13 -4.05
N ASP A 47 -29.92 -5.87 -4.61
CA ASP A 47 -29.65 -6.94 -5.57
C ASP A 47 -29.03 -6.43 -6.89
N LYS A 48 -29.23 -5.16 -7.25
CA LYS A 48 -28.63 -4.55 -8.44
C LYS A 48 -27.10 -4.55 -8.42
N TYR A 49 -26.49 -4.57 -7.21
CA TYR A 49 -25.04 -4.60 -7.06
C TYR A 49 -24.45 -6.04 -7.06
N LYS A 50 -25.31 -7.06 -7.03
CA LYS A 50 -24.90 -8.47 -7.08
C LYS A 50 -24.78 -8.96 -8.51
N THR A 51 -23.94 -8.32 -9.30
CA THR A 51 -23.79 -8.59 -10.74
C THR A 51 -23.07 -9.89 -11.05
N GLY A 52 -22.45 -10.52 -10.04
CA GLY A 52 -21.57 -11.69 -10.19
C GLY A 52 -20.15 -11.33 -10.64
N LYS A 53 -19.85 -10.03 -10.78
CA LYS A 53 -18.52 -9.48 -11.04
C LYS A 53 -18.00 -8.78 -9.78
N PRO A 54 -16.70 -8.60 -9.64
CA PRO A 54 -16.14 -7.72 -8.62
C PRO A 54 -16.69 -6.30 -8.76
N MET A 55 -16.84 -5.60 -7.64
CA MET A 55 -17.17 -4.20 -7.55
C MET A 55 -15.88 -3.40 -7.57
N GLU A 56 -15.75 -2.43 -8.46
CA GLU A 56 -14.62 -1.49 -8.44
C GLU A 56 -14.76 -0.51 -7.28
N LEU A 57 -13.73 -0.40 -6.44
CA LEU A 57 -13.61 0.60 -5.38
C LEU A 57 -12.49 1.56 -5.72
N ASN A 58 -12.86 2.75 -6.20
CA ASN A 58 -11.92 3.80 -6.60
C ASN A 58 -11.84 4.89 -5.53
N LEU A 59 -10.67 5.03 -4.90
CA LEU A 59 -10.33 6.07 -3.92
C LEU A 59 -9.28 7.00 -4.52
N ASP A 60 -9.67 8.23 -4.91
CA ASP A 60 -8.79 9.22 -5.55
C ASP A 60 -8.70 10.47 -4.64
N MET A 61 -7.56 10.63 -3.97
CA MET A 61 -7.39 11.52 -2.80
C MET A 61 -6.24 12.50 -2.96
N ASP A 62 -6.57 13.79 -2.88
CA ASP A 62 -5.60 14.87 -2.74
C ASP A 62 -5.64 15.44 -1.32
N MET A 63 -4.49 15.45 -0.63
CA MET A 63 -4.32 16.03 0.71
C MET A 63 -5.37 15.53 1.71
N ALA A 64 -5.65 14.24 1.71
CA ALA A 64 -6.64 13.62 2.59
C ALA A 64 -5.99 12.82 3.73
N LYS A 65 -6.71 12.75 4.85
CA LYS A 65 -6.51 11.70 5.84
C LYS A 65 -7.68 10.74 5.74
N ALA A 66 -7.45 9.54 5.26
CA ALA A 66 -8.50 8.58 4.99
C ALA A 66 -8.35 7.30 5.80
N VAL A 67 -9.48 6.79 6.28
CA VAL A 67 -9.60 5.46 6.88
C VAL A 67 -10.63 4.67 6.07
N LEU A 68 -10.24 3.50 5.60
CA LEU A 68 -11.12 2.51 4.99
C LEU A 68 -11.28 1.34 5.95
N ASP A 69 -12.50 0.89 6.15
CA ASP A 69 -12.87 -0.28 6.94
C ASP A 69 -14.02 -1.04 6.26
N SER A 70 -14.30 -2.25 6.70
CA SER A 70 -15.40 -3.06 6.20
C SER A 70 -16.71 -2.82 6.95
N THR A 71 -17.85 -3.08 6.27
CA THR A 71 -19.17 -3.11 6.88
C THR A 71 -20.03 -4.26 6.33
N ASP A 72 -20.90 -4.83 7.15
CA ASP A 72 -21.91 -5.78 6.75
C ASP A 72 -23.33 -5.17 6.66
N GLU A 73 -23.48 -3.88 6.99
CA GLU A 73 -24.76 -3.18 7.09
C GLU A 73 -25.18 -2.54 5.76
N SER A 74 -24.24 -1.98 5.00
CA SER A 74 -24.51 -1.21 3.77
C SER A 74 -23.57 -1.60 2.65
N LEU A 75 -23.80 -1.09 1.43
CA LEU A 75 -22.86 -1.17 0.33
C LEU A 75 -21.64 -0.28 0.61
N VAL A 76 -21.92 0.98 0.94
CA VAL A 76 -20.92 1.96 1.35
C VAL A 76 -21.52 2.95 2.34
N ASP A 77 -20.76 3.32 3.38
CA ASP A 77 -21.08 4.38 4.33
C ASP A 77 -19.86 5.28 4.47
N VAL A 78 -20.03 6.56 4.19
CA VAL A 78 -18.93 7.53 4.21
C VAL A 78 -19.26 8.71 5.12
N LYS A 79 -18.26 9.13 5.91
CA LYS A 79 -18.30 10.37 6.66
C LYS A 79 -17.09 11.23 6.26
N PHE A 80 -17.37 12.42 5.76
CA PHE A 80 -16.36 13.40 5.38
C PHE A 80 -16.33 14.58 6.34
N SER A 81 -15.14 15.07 6.68
CA SER A 81 -14.94 16.30 7.44
C SER A 81 -13.91 17.16 6.72
N TYR A 82 -14.31 18.34 6.23
CA TYR A 82 -13.45 19.18 5.39
C TYR A 82 -13.59 20.67 5.74
N SER A 83 -12.50 21.44 5.54
CA SER A 83 -12.43 22.85 5.91
C SER A 83 -12.81 23.82 4.79
N SER A 84 -12.87 23.37 3.54
CA SER A 84 -13.24 24.21 2.39
C SER A 84 -14.04 23.45 1.35
N LYS A 85 -14.75 24.15 0.47
CA LYS A 85 -15.49 23.53 -0.64
C LYS A 85 -14.56 22.85 -1.65
N ALA A 86 -13.34 23.36 -1.83
CA ALA A 86 -12.35 22.79 -2.74
C ALA A 86 -11.86 21.41 -2.28
N LEU A 87 -12.00 21.09 -1.00
CA LEU A 87 -11.62 19.81 -0.40
C LEU A 87 -12.80 18.84 -0.28
N LYS A 88 -14.02 19.27 -0.65
CA LYS A 88 -15.21 18.42 -0.51
C LYS A 88 -15.09 17.17 -1.34
N PRO A 89 -15.06 15.95 -0.73
CA PRO A 89 -15.12 14.72 -1.48
C PRO A 89 -16.48 14.51 -2.14
N GLU A 90 -16.48 13.74 -3.22
CA GLU A 90 -17.68 13.29 -3.93
C GLU A 90 -17.76 11.78 -3.88
N LEU A 91 -18.91 11.24 -3.45
CA LEU A 91 -19.26 9.84 -3.59
C LEU A 91 -20.10 9.66 -4.84
N LYS A 92 -19.75 8.71 -5.68
CA LYS A 92 -20.56 8.24 -6.80
C LYS A 92 -20.64 6.72 -6.74
N VAL A 93 -21.84 6.18 -6.87
CA VAL A 93 -22.10 4.74 -6.86
C VAL A 93 -22.91 4.36 -8.09
N ASP A 94 -22.31 3.53 -8.93
CA ASP A 94 -22.94 2.91 -10.09
C ASP A 94 -23.20 1.40 -9.82
N GLU A 95 -23.63 0.61 -10.79
CA GLU A 95 -23.96 -0.80 -10.61
C GLU A 95 -22.74 -1.67 -10.24
N ASP A 96 -21.56 -1.29 -10.74
CA ASP A 96 -20.29 -2.03 -10.63
C ASP A 96 -19.14 -1.18 -10.07
N GLU A 97 -19.40 0.08 -9.66
CA GLU A 97 -18.37 0.99 -9.21
C GLU A 97 -18.81 1.81 -7.98
N ILE A 98 -17.92 1.90 -7.01
CA ILE A 98 -17.93 2.88 -5.91
C ILE A 98 -16.73 3.80 -6.12
N ARG A 99 -16.99 5.06 -6.42
CA ARG A 99 -15.93 6.06 -6.59
C ARG A 99 -16.03 7.15 -5.53
N ILE A 100 -14.94 7.37 -4.81
CA ILE A 100 -14.80 8.46 -3.85
C ILE A 100 -13.58 9.27 -4.27
N ARG A 101 -13.78 10.56 -4.54
CA ARG A 101 -12.70 11.42 -5.01
C ARG A 101 -12.79 12.82 -4.46
N ASN A 102 -11.63 13.46 -4.31
CA ASN A 102 -11.49 14.91 -4.32
C ASN A 102 -10.30 15.28 -5.20
N ARG A 103 -10.42 16.39 -5.92
CA ARG A 103 -9.32 16.95 -6.71
C ARG A 103 -9.13 18.41 -6.33
N LEU A 104 -7.90 18.76 -6.02
CA LEU A 104 -7.52 20.11 -5.68
C LEU A 104 -7.10 20.86 -6.96
N GLU A 105 -8.02 21.65 -7.51
CA GLU A 105 -7.66 22.60 -8.55
C GLU A 105 -7.31 23.96 -7.92
N GLY A 106 -6.05 24.37 -8.01
CA GLY A 106 -5.60 25.74 -7.73
C GLY A 106 -5.58 26.13 -6.24
N TYR A 107 -5.28 25.22 -5.33
CA TYR A 107 -5.21 25.52 -3.89
C TYR A 107 -3.89 26.19 -3.49
N SER A 108 -3.97 27.31 -2.72
CA SER A 108 -2.82 27.90 -2.05
C SER A 108 -2.66 27.28 -0.67
N PHE A 109 -1.44 26.83 -0.35
CA PHE A 109 -1.06 26.17 0.89
C PHE A 109 -1.57 26.89 2.16
N GLY A 110 -2.53 26.28 2.85
CA GLY A 110 -3.03 26.65 4.15
C GLY A 110 -3.30 25.40 4.99
N LYS A 111 -3.58 25.54 6.27
CA LYS A 111 -3.99 24.38 7.10
C LYS A 111 -5.33 23.85 6.59
N ALA A 112 -5.28 22.77 5.82
CA ALA A 112 -6.43 22.10 5.25
C ALA A 112 -6.85 20.92 6.13
N VAL A 113 -8.16 20.73 6.32
CA VAL A 113 -8.72 19.52 6.91
C VAL A 113 -9.51 18.82 5.81
N ASN A 114 -9.20 17.56 5.56
CA ASN A 114 -9.88 16.69 4.62
C ASN A 114 -9.80 15.25 5.16
N ASN A 115 -10.76 14.89 6.00
CA ASN A 115 -10.79 13.56 6.62
C ASN A 115 -11.92 12.74 6.03
N TRP A 116 -11.60 11.48 5.71
CA TRP A 116 -12.53 10.49 5.19
C TRP A 116 -12.60 9.30 6.15
N ASP A 117 -13.80 8.94 6.53
CA ASP A 117 -14.13 7.69 7.20
C ASP A 117 -15.04 6.93 6.24
N VAL A 118 -14.50 5.86 5.66
CA VAL A 118 -15.13 5.10 4.57
C VAL A 118 -15.32 3.67 5.06
N LYS A 119 -16.53 3.17 4.96
CA LYS A 119 -16.84 1.76 5.18
C LYS A 119 -17.45 1.17 3.93
N VAL A 120 -16.92 0.03 3.49
CA VAL A 120 -17.36 -0.66 2.29
C VAL A 120 -17.75 -2.09 2.63
N THR A 121 -18.71 -2.63 1.89
CA THR A 121 -19.27 -3.96 2.12
C THR A 121 -18.20 -5.06 2.12
N ASP A 122 -18.35 -6.02 3.03
CA ASP A 122 -17.60 -7.29 3.05
C ASP A 122 -18.30 -8.42 2.28
N LYS A 123 -19.44 -8.13 1.62
CA LYS A 123 -20.30 -9.12 0.97
C LYS A 123 -20.05 -9.32 -0.52
N LEU A 124 -19.26 -8.44 -1.14
CA LEU A 124 -18.94 -8.49 -2.56
C LEU A 124 -17.43 -8.57 -2.77
N PRO A 125 -16.96 -9.28 -3.81
CA PRO A 125 -15.59 -9.15 -4.26
C PRO A 125 -15.29 -7.73 -4.72
N LEU A 126 -14.12 -7.21 -4.37
CA LEU A 126 -13.68 -5.84 -4.68
C LEU A 126 -12.42 -5.84 -5.53
N GLU A 127 -12.39 -4.99 -6.54
CA GLU A 127 -11.18 -4.51 -7.20
C GLU A 127 -10.87 -3.12 -6.65
N VAL A 128 -9.76 -2.98 -5.93
CA VAL A 128 -9.46 -1.76 -5.16
C VAL A 128 -8.41 -0.95 -5.89
N GLU A 129 -8.77 0.25 -6.31
CA GLU A 129 -7.85 1.25 -6.85
C GLU A 129 -7.71 2.40 -5.86
N VAL A 130 -6.46 2.74 -5.50
CA VAL A 130 -6.14 3.83 -4.57
C VAL A 130 -5.16 4.77 -5.24
N LYS A 131 -5.55 6.03 -5.38
CA LYS A 131 -4.66 7.13 -5.77
C LYS A 131 -4.58 8.11 -4.62
N ALA A 132 -3.38 8.32 -4.10
CA ALA A 132 -3.15 9.15 -2.93
C ALA A 132 -2.02 10.14 -3.20
N ASP A 133 -2.38 11.43 -3.33
CA ASP A 133 -1.43 12.52 -3.47
C ASP A 133 -1.35 13.31 -2.16
N ALA A 134 -0.15 13.42 -1.58
CA ALA A 134 0.12 14.12 -0.32
C ALA A 134 -0.84 13.72 0.82
N SER A 135 -1.18 12.44 0.93
CA SER A 135 -2.24 11.90 1.80
C SER A 135 -1.69 10.96 2.88
N ASP A 136 -2.44 10.81 3.99
CA ASP A 136 -2.19 9.81 5.04
C ASP A 136 -3.37 8.83 5.07
N ILE A 137 -3.14 7.57 4.68
CA ILE A 137 -4.20 6.60 4.49
C ILE A 137 -4.01 5.36 5.37
N ARG A 138 -5.10 4.88 5.93
CA ARG A 138 -5.19 3.59 6.60
C ARG A 138 -6.29 2.75 5.96
N LEU A 139 -5.90 1.63 5.37
CA LEU A 139 -6.79 0.72 4.67
C LEU A 139 -6.85 -0.61 5.44
N ASP A 140 -7.95 -0.87 6.11
CA ASP A 140 -8.20 -2.15 6.77
C ASP A 140 -9.08 -3.01 5.87
N MET A 141 -8.44 -3.91 5.14
CA MET A 141 -9.10 -4.82 4.19
C MET A 141 -9.22 -6.25 4.71
N SER A 142 -8.97 -6.45 6.02
CA SER A 142 -8.88 -7.78 6.64
C SER A 142 -10.14 -8.63 6.45
N ARG A 143 -11.34 -8.04 6.45
CA ARG A 143 -12.60 -8.76 6.27
C ARG A 143 -13.20 -8.66 4.88
N MET A 144 -12.66 -7.82 4.03
CA MET A 144 -13.12 -7.64 2.66
C MET A 144 -12.79 -8.85 1.79
N GLN A 145 -13.49 -8.97 0.66
CA GLN A 145 -13.17 -9.95 -0.38
C GLN A 145 -12.40 -9.22 -1.47
N VAL A 146 -11.08 -9.21 -1.38
CA VAL A 146 -10.22 -8.43 -2.29
C VAL A 146 -9.80 -9.29 -3.48
N ASN A 147 -10.18 -8.91 -4.68
CA ASN A 147 -9.82 -9.59 -5.93
C ASN A 147 -8.52 -9.02 -6.54
N SER A 148 -8.34 -7.71 -6.43
CA SER A 148 -7.09 -7.06 -6.83
C SER A 148 -6.89 -5.74 -6.08
N ILE A 149 -5.62 -5.29 -6.03
CA ILE A 149 -5.24 -3.99 -5.48
C ILE A 149 -4.30 -3.31 -6.47
N ASP A 150 -4.58 -2.06 -6.78
CA ASP A 150 -3.67 -1.14 -7.46
C ASP A 150 -3.56 0.16 -6.66
N ALA A 151 -2.38 0.41 -6.07
CA ALA A 151 -2.15 1.56 -5.19
C ALA A 151 -1.05 2.46 -5.77
N GLU A 152 -1.41 3.68 -6.12
CA GLU A 152 -0.52 4.76 -6.53
C GLU A 152 -0.36 5.75 -5.36
N LEU A 153 0.83 5.87 -4.82
CA LEU A 153 1.16 6.69 -3.67
C LEU A 153 2.18 7.76 -4.04
N ASN A 154 1.78 9.02 -4.08
CA ASN A 154 2.67 10.14 -4.38
C ASN A 154 2.82 11.04 -3.15
N ALA A 155 4.03 11.20 -2.65
CA ALA A 155 4.33 11.97 -1.43
C ALA A 155 3.40 11.62 -0.25
N SER A 156 3.00 10.36 -0.13
CA SER A 156 1.95 9.88 0.76
C SER A 156 2.45 8.89 1.80
N SER A 157 1.64 8.66 2.84
CA SER A 157 1.86 7.62 3.84
C SER A 157 0.68 6.65 3.83
N ALA A 158 0.96 5.35 3.71
CA ALA A 158 -0.06 4.32 3.68
C ALA A 158 0.18 3.23 4.73
N ARG A 159 -0.89 2.76 5.35
CA ARG A 159 -0.91 1.55 6.16
C ARG A 159 -2.03 0.64 5.68
N MET A 160 -1.67 -0.58 5.26
CA MET A 160 -2.61 -1.57 4.74
C MET A 160 -2.59 -2.81 5.64
N TYR A 161 -3.78 -3.31 5.99
CA TYR A 161 -3.94 -4.43 6.90
C TYR A 161 -4.75 -5.54 6.23
N PHE A 162 -4.24 -6.78 6.37
CA PHE A 162 -4.83 -8.02 5.89
C PHE A 162 -4.70 -9.07 6.99
N ASP A 163 -5.38 -8.85 8.14
CA ASP A 163 -5.22 -9.69 9.33
C ASP A 163 -5.96 -11.02 9.23
N GLU A 164 -6.95 -11.13 8.32
CA GLU A 164 -7.72 -12.34 8.07
C GLU A 164 -7.44 -12.88 6.65
N GLN A 165 -7.59 -14.20 6.49
CA GLN A 165 -7.49 -14.84 5.19
C GLN A 165 -8.55 -14.28 4.24
N ASN A 166 -8.12 -13.82 3.07
CA ASN A 166 -9.01 -13.37 2.01
C ASN A 166 -9.91 -14.52 1.53
N LYS A 167 -11.19 -14.24 1.36
CA LYS A 167 -12.20 -15.24 0.97
C LYS A 167 -12.10 -15.62 -0.51
N VAL A 168 -11.50 -14.77 -1.33
CA VAL A 168 -11.22 -14.98 -2.75
C VAL A 168 -9.72 -14.77 -2.98
N PRO A 169 -9.03 -15.58 -3.78
CA PRO A 169 -7.63 -15.29 -4.11
C PRO A 169 -7.54 -13.95 -4.82
N ALA A 170 -6.52 -13.17 -4.47
CA ALA A 170 -6.22 -11.95 -5.22
C ALA A 170 -5.41 -12.30 -6.47
N ASP A 171 -5.82 -11.78 -7.63
CA ASP A 171 -5.08 -12.01 -8.88
C ASP A 171 -3.79 -11.18 -8.88
N LYS A 172 -3.89 -9.92 -8.43
CA LYS A 172 -2.79 -8.97 -8.46
C LYS A 172 -2.80 -8.04 -7.26
N PHE A 173 -1.60 -7.73 -6.77
CA PHE A 173 -1.37 -6.65 -5.81
C PHE A 173 -0.24 -5.75 -6.36
N ARG A 174 -0.58 -4.53 -6.74
CA ARG A 174 0.38 -3.56 -7.26
C ARG A 174 0.51 -2.38 -6.33
N ILE A 175 1.75 -1.94 -6.12
CA ILE A 175 2.09 -0.72 -5.38
C ILE A 175 3.08 0.06 -6.22
N ASN A 176 2.71 1.28 -6.54
CA ASN A 176 3.58 2.28 -7.12
C ASN A 176 3.77 3.40 -6.10
N ALA A 177 4.97 3.59 -5.58
CA ALA A 177 5.27 4.52 -4.50
C ALA A 177 6.36 5.50 -4.92
N ASP A 178 6.01 6.77 -5.07
CA ASP A 178 6.94 7.86 -5.36
C ASP A 178 7.02 8.82 -4.16
N ALA A 179 8.24 9.02 -3.63
CA ALA A 179 8.53 9.82 -2.45
C ALA A 179 7.61 9.50 -1.24
N SER A 180 7.24 8.23 -1.08
CA SER A 180 6.18 7.78 -0.17
C SER A 180 6.68 6.81 0.89
N SER A 181 5.81 6.52 1.88
CA SER A 181 6.04 5.41 2.79
C SER A 181 4.81 4.50 2.87
N ALA A 182 5.03 3.17 2.86
CA ALA A 182 3.96 2.22 3.08
C ALA A 182 4.37 1.11 4.05
N ASP A 183 3.48 0.84 5.00
CA ASP A 183 3.54 -0.31 5.90
C ASP A 183 2.39 -1.26 5.55
N ILE A 184 2.70 -2.49 5.14
CA ILE A 184 1.74 -3.50 4.69
C ILE A 184 1.85 -4.70 5.60
N TYR A 185 0.76 -5.06 6.25
CA TYR A 185 0.69 -6.11 7.26
C TYR A 185 -0.12 -7.29 6.78
N GLY A 186 0.47 -8.49 6.83
CA GLY A 186 -0.20 -9.74 6.53
C GLY A 186 -0.57 -9.94 5.05
N ALA A 187 0.21 -9.39 4.10
CA ALA A 187 -0.09 -9.49 2.67
C ALA A 187 -0.23 -10.93 2.17
N GLY A 188 0.41 -11.90 2.83
CA GLY A 188 0.24 -13.33 2.51
C GLY A 188 -1.19 -13.83 2.71
N ASN A 189 -2.02 -13.17 3.53
CA ASN A 189 -3.43 -13.52 3.69
C ASN A 189 -4.29 -13.24 2.44
N LEU A 190 -3.82 -12.37 1.53
CA LEU A 190 -4.52 -12.10 0.25
C LEU A 190 -4.50 -13.31 -0.68
N GLY A 191 -3.46 -14.13 -0.63
CA GLY A 191 -3.29 -15.23 -1.56
C GLY A 191 -3.09 -14.76 -3.00
N PHE A 192 -2.26 -13.75 -3.21
CA PHE A 192 -1.98 -13.16 -4.51
C PHE A 192 -1.18 -14.10 -5.42
N ASP A 193 -1.38 -14.00 -6.74
CA ASP A 193 -0.54 -14.63 -7.74
C ASP A 193 0.75 -13.83 -7.95
N VAL A 194 0.59 -12.51 -8.12
CA VAL A 194 1.71 -11.60 -8.33
C VAL A 194 1.54 -10.34 -7.48
N MET A 195 2.62 -9.97 -6.77
CA MET A 195 2.77 -8.68 -6.12
C MET A 195 3.83 -7.88 -6.86
N GLU A 196 3.46 -6.74 -7.43
CA GLU A 196 4.35 -5.81 -8.12
C GLU A 196 4.62 -4.58 -7.25
N ILE A 197 5.87 -4.26 -7.05
CA ILE A 197 6.34 -3.14 -6.23
C ILE A 197 7.25 -2.29 -7.10
N ASP A 198 6.84 -1.05 -7.35
CA ASP A 198 7.63 -0.01 -7.98
C ASP A 198 7.85 1.11 -6.97
N ALA A 199 9.11 1.38 -6.61
CA ALA A 199 9.44 2.25 -5.48
C ALA A 199 10.55 3.24 -5.83
N ASP A 200 10.18 4.51 -6.02
CA ASP A 200 11.11 5.61 -6.22
C ASP A 200 11.20 6.48 -4.96
N ALA A 201 12.43 6.68 -4.45
CA ALA A 201 12.72 7.50 -3.28
C ALA A 201 11.83 7.18 -2.05
N SER A 202 11.44 5.91 -1.89
CA SER A 202 10.38 5.49 -0.97
C SER A 202 10.86 4.56 0.13
N LYS A 203 10.03 4.39 1.17
CA LYS A 203 10.24 3.43 2.24
C LYS A 203 9.07 2.48 2.34
N LEU A 204 9.31 1.19 2.09
CA LEU A 204 8.30 0.15 2.14
C LEU A 204 8.66 -0.92 3.17
N ASN A 205 7.72 -1.23 4.08
CA ASN A 205 7.79 -2.37 4.98
C ASN A 205 6.64 -3.32 4.62
N ILE A 206 6.97 -4.53 4.18
CA ILE A 206 5.99 -5.47 3.65
C ILE A 206 6.10 -6.78 4.43
N ASP A 207 5.05 -7.09 5.15
CA ASP A 207 4.89 -8.37 5.83
C ASP A 207 4.14 -9.34 4.91
N LEU A 208 4.88 -10.30 4.36
CA LEU A 208 4.37 -11.37 3.47
C LEU A 208 3.89 -12.59 4.26
N THR A 209 3.90 -12.51 5.60
CA THR A 209 3.35 -13.58 6.41
C THR A 209 1.82 -13.63 6.28
N GLY A 210 1.22 -14.79 6.58
CA GLY A 210 -0.20 -15.03 6.49
C GLY A 210 -0.49 -16.38 5.85
N PHE A 211 -1.77 -16.69 5.73
CA PHE A 211 -2.21 -17.97 5.20
C PHE A 211 -2.39 -17.89 3.68
N ASN A 212 -1.32 -18.12 2.93
CA ASN A 212 -1.41 -18.29 1.49
C ASN A 212 -1.37 -19.78 1.15
N GLN A 213 -2.35 -20.28 0.40
CA GLN A 213 -2.45 -21.70 0.01
C GLN A 213 -1.81 -22.00 -1.34
N LYS A 214 -1.33 -21.01 -2.09
CA LYS A 214 -0.76 -21.17 -3.42
C LYS A 214 0.61 -20.55 -3.53
N ASP A 215 1.30 -20.91 -4.60
CA ASP A 215 2.54 -20.25 -4.99
C ASP A 215 2.29 -18.77 -5.32
N GLY A 216 3.27 -17.95 -5.03
CA GLY A 216 3.20 -16.51 -5.28
C GLY A 216 4.51 -15.97 -5.83
N GLU A 217 4.42 -14.83 -6.50
CA GLU A 217 5.56 -14.10 -7.02
C GLU A 217 5.56 -12.66 -6.53
N VAL A 218 6.75 -12.16 -6.14
CA VAL A 218 6.95 -10.75 -5.78
C VAL A 218 8.00 -10.17 -6.71
N ARG A 219 7.64 -9.12 -7.42
CA ARG A 219 8.54 -8.35 -8.28
C ARG A 219 8.79 -7.00 -7.67
N ILE A 220 10.06 -6.63 -7.51
CA ILE A 220 10.48 -5.37 -6.91
C ILE A 220 11.36 -4.64 -7.91
N ASP A 221 10.93 -3.45 -8.31
CA ASP A 221 11.75 -2.44 -8.98
C ASP A 221 11.91 -1.27 -8.00
N ALA A 222 13.13 -1.02 -7.53
CA ALA A 222 13.33 -0.04 -6.48
C ALA A 222 14.56 0.84 -6.74
N ASN A 223 14.31 2.15 -6.78
CA ASN A 223 15.32 3.16 -7.00
C ASN A 223 15.38 4.16 -5.83
N ALA A 224 16.60 4.40 -5.31
CA ALA A 224 16.85 5.30 -4.17
C ALA A 224 15.98 5.01 -2.92
N SER A 225 15.59 3.75 -2.72
CA SER A 225 14.54 3.35 -1.78
C SER A 225 15.06 2.47 -0.64
N SER A 226 14.19 2.20 0.33
CA SER A 226 14.39 1.20 1.37
C SER A 226 13.21 0.24 1.38
N VAL A 227 13.45 -1.03 1.05
CA VAL A 227 12.44 -2.08 1.05
C VAL A 227 12.78 -3.12 2.10
N LYS A 228 11.84 -3.38 2.99
CA LYS A 228 11.94 -4.41 4.02
C LYS A 228 10.86 -5.47 3.80
N LEU A 229 11.27 -6.72 3.70
CA LEU A 229 10.39 -7.88 3.53
C LEU A 229 10.46 -8.77 4.77
N ARG A 230 9.32 -9.09 5.33
CA ARG A 230 9.17 -10.17 6.30
C ARG A 230 8.57 -11.39 5.61
N LEU A 231 9.30 -12.51 5.65
CA LEU A 231 8.95 -13.72 4.90
C LEU A 231 8.07 -14.68 5.70
N PRO A 232 7.18 -15.45 5.04
CA PRO A 232 6.44 -16.55 5.66
C PRO A 232 7.40 -17.67 6.10
N GLU A 233 7.08 -18.35 7.20
CA GLU A 233 7.92 -19.42 7.74
C GLU A 233 7.70 -20.76 7.04
N ASP A 234 6.55 -20.97 6.45
CA ASP A 234 6.05 -22.25 5.94
C ASP A 234 6.08 -22.36 4.39
N ALA A 235 6.79 -21.45 3.73
CA ALA A 235 6.98 -21.48 2.28
C ALA A 235 8.43 -21.76 1.90
N ASP A 236 8.61 -22.35 0.73
CA ASP A 236 9.88 -22.37 0.03
C ASP A 236 10.15 -20.99 -0.57
N ILE A 237 11.26 -20.41 -0.21
CA ILE A 237 11.62 -19.04 -0.63
C ILE A 237 12.76 -19.11 -1.64
N ARG A 238 12.61 -18.39 -2.74
CA ARG A 238 13.69 -18.12 -3.69
C ARG A 238 13.73 -16.62 -3.96
N ILE A 239 14.90 -16.01 -3.77
CA ILE A 239 15.14 -14.60 -4.03
C ILE A 239 16.18 -14.49 -5.13
N VAL A 240 15.87 -13.79 -6.20
CA VAL A 240 16.76 -13.51 -7.33
C VAL A 240 16.95 -12.00 -7.42
N ILE A 241 18.21 -11.58 -7.40
CA ILE A 241 18.59 -10.19 -7.56
C ILE A 241 19.06 -9.98 -8.98
N ASP A 242 18.26 -9.37 -9.83
CA ASP A 242 18.58 -9.13 -11.23
C ASP A 242 19.68 -8.09 -11.39
N ASN A 243 19.54 -6.97 -10.70
CA ASN A 243 20.50 -5.88 -10.64
C ASN A 243 20.62 -5.32 -9.22
N TYR A 244 21.80 -4.85 -8.81
CA TYR A 244 22.02 -4.25 -7.48
C TYR A 244 23.13 -3.20 -7.49
N GLU A 245 23.13 -2.30 -8.47
CA GLU A 245 24.10 -1.22 -8.56
C GLU A 245 24.02 -0.29 -7.33
N ILE A 246 25.16 -0.16 -6.60
CA ILE A 246 25.30 0.69 -5.41
C ILE A 246 24.24 0.38 -4.31
N SER A 247 23.66 -0.81 -4.34
CA SER A 247 22.61 -1.23 -3.40
C SER A 247 23.16 -2.10 -2.27
N SER A 248 22.41 -2.22 -1.19
CA SER A 248 22.73 -3.07 -0.03
C SER A 248 21.66 -4.13 0.15
N ILE A 249 22.08 -5.38 0.26
CA ILE A 249 21.18 -6.53 0.48
C ILE A 249 21.52 -7.12 1.85
N ASN A 250 20.56 -7.05 2.77
CA ASN A 250 20.68 -7.54 4.14
C ASN A 250 19.72 -8.71 4.34
N ILE A 251 20.23 -9.93 4.37
CA ILE A 251 19.46 -11.14 4.67
C ILE A 251 19.61 -11.44 6.15
N ASN A 252 18.62 -11.05 6.95
CA ASN A 252 18.57 -11.23 8.40
C ASN A 252 17.66 -12.41 8.79
N ASN A 253 17.61 -13.44 7.95
CA ASN A 253 16.80 -14.63 8.17
C ASN A 253 17.67 -15.88 8.08
N ASP A 254 17.87 -16.56 9.21
CA ASP A 254 18.73 -17.73 9.33
C ASP A 254 18.29 -18.92 8.47
N ARG A 255 17.06 -18.93 7.97
CA ARG A 255 16.54 -19.98 7.07
C ARG A 255 16.94 -19.76 5.61
N ILE A 256 17.41 -18.56 5.25
CA ILE A 256 17.77 -18.20 3.89
C ILE A 256 19.29 -18.35 3.71
N LEU A 257 19.67 -19.10 2.70
CA LEU A 257 21.06 -19.37 2.34
C LEU A 257 21.39 -18.71 1.01
N SER A 258 22.57 -18.11 0.93
CA SER A 258 23.13 -17.67 -0.34
C SER A 258 23.52 -18.90 -1.18
N ARG A 259 23.00 -18.99 -2.40
CA ARG A 259 23.37 -19.96 -3.41
C ARG A 259 24.40 -19.39 -4.38
N SER A 260 24.30 -18.10 -4.65
CA SER A 260 25.25 -17.31 -5.43
C SER A 260 25.24 -15.84 -4.96
N GLU A 261 25.98 -14.97 -5.63
CA GLU A 261 25.95 -13.53 -5.33
C GLU A 261 24.57 -12.90 -5.59
N LYS A 262 23.76 -13.52 -6.45
CA LYS A 262 22.45 -13.01 -6.88
C LYS A 262 21.27 -13.92 -6.54
N GLU A 263 21.50 -15.04 -5.88
CA GLU A 263 20.43 -16.00 -5.59
C GLU A 263 20.50 -16.49 -4.14
N TYR A 264 19.35 -16.41 -3.47
CA TYR A 264 19.16 -16.88 -2.10
C TYR A 264 17.95 -17.81 -2.06
N ILE A 265 18.05 -18.90 -1.28
CA ILE A 265 17.00 -19.90 -1.15
C ILE A 265 16.78 -20.30 0.30
N SER A 266 15.59 -20.79 0.63
CA SER A 266 15.33 -21.43 1.93
C SER A 266 16.14 -22.72 2.10
N LYS A 267 16.58 -23.03 3.33
CA LYS A 267 17.41 -24.21 3.66
C LYS A 267 16.86 -25.52 3.14
N ASN A 268 15.55 -25.68 3.18
CA ASN A 268 14.84 -26.91 2.78
C ASN A 268 14.03 -26.71 1.49
N TYR A 269 14.54 -25.91 0.57
CA TYR A 269 13.88 -25.62 -0.71
C TYR A 269 13.47 -26.89 -1.46
N GLY A 270 12.22 -26.92 -1.93
CA GLY A 270 11.59 -28.07 -2.59
C GLY A 270 10.82 -29.01 -1.65
N ASN A 271 10.66 -28.66 -0.37
CA ASN A 271 9.95 -29.49 0.62
C ASN A 271 8.65 -28.86 1.15
N ALA A 272 8.43 -27.55 0.96
CA ALA A 272 7.19 -26.90 1.33
C ALA A 272 6.07 -27.19 0.32
N VAL A 273 4.83 -27.02 0.76
CA VAL A 273 3.63 -27.23 -0.09
C VAL A 273 3.47 -26.07 -1.08
N ARG A 274 4.08 -24.93 -0.79
CA ARG A 274 3.99 -23.70 -1.56
C ARG A 274 5.34 -23.03 -1.69
N SER A 275 5.49 -22.20 -2.70
CA SER A 275 6.70 -21.40 -2.95
C SER A 275 6.39 -19.91 -3.07
N LEU A 276 7.37 -19.10 -2.70
CA LEU A 276 7.37 -17.67 -2.93
C LEU A 276 8.65 -17.30 -3.66
N GLU A 277 8.50 -16.85 -4.90
CA GLU A 277 9.60 -16.35 -5.69
C GLU A 277 9.66 -14.82 -5.63
N ILE A 278 10.85 -14.27 -5.35
CA ILE A 278 11.07 -12.83 -5.21
C ILE A 278 12.14 -12.44 -6.23
N TYR A 279 11.79 -11.55 -7.14
CA TYR A 279 12.69 -10.96 -8.13
C TYR A 279 12.89 -9.49 -7.80
N ALA A 280 14.14 -9.04 -7.71
CA ALA A 280 14.44 -7.66 -7.31
C ALA A 280 15.46 -7.02 -8.27
N ASP A 281 15.07 -5.90 -8.87
CA ASP A 281 15.94 -4.94 -9.54
C ASP A 281 16.14 -3.73 -8.61
N LEU A 282 17.39 -3.49 -8.20
CA LEU A 282 17.70 -2.54 -7.13
C LEU A 282 18.75 -1.54 -7.61
N ASN A 283 18.41 -0.25 -7.55
CA ASN A 283 19.34 0.84 -7.82
C ASN A 283 19.39 1.80 -6.62
N ILE A 284 20.58 1.98 -6.02
CA ILE A 284 20.80 2.83 -4.83
C ILE A 284 19.85 2.46 -3.66
N THR A 285 19.45 1.22 -3.58
CA THR A 285 18.38 0.74 -2.69
C THR A 285 18.95 -0.14 -1.57
N THR A 286 18.30 -0.10 -0.40
CA THR A 286 18.52 -1.08 0.67
C THR A 286 17.37 -2.07 0.69
N LEU A 287 17.65 -3.35 0.39
CA LEU A 287 16.73 -4.45 0.60
C LEU A 287 17.09 -5.18 1.89
N THR A 288 16.12 -5.29 2.80
CA THR A 288 16.25 -6.06 4.04
C THR A 288 15.22 -7.19 4.05
N VAL A 289 15.67 -8.41 4.32
CA VAL A 289 14.84 -9.62 4.37
C VAL A 289 14.93 -10.22 5.76
N GLU A 290 13.77 -10.41 6.42
CA GLU A 290 13.63 -10.96 7.79
C GLU A 290 12.75 -12.21 7.85
#